data_f747fc2f10488ef4ebb5e13483680cd1
#
_entry.id   f747fc2f10488ef4ebb5e13483680cd1
#
_cell.length_a   1.000
_cell.length_b   1.000
_cell.length_c   1.000
_cell.angle_alpha   90.00
_cell.angle_beta   90.00
_cell.angle_gamma   90.00
#
_symmetry.space_group_name_H-M   'P 1'
#
loop_
_entity.id
_entity.type
_entity.pdbx_description
1 polymer ?
#
loop_
_entity_poly.entity_id
_entity_poly.type
_entity_poly.pdbx_seq_one_letter_code
_entity_poly.pdbx_strand_id
1 'polypeptide(L)'
;MDATTVTHEIQPVFDSRSRVLLLGTMPSPASREQGFYYGHPQNRFWRVLAAIFDEPAPRTIEEKRDMLLRHHIALWDVLASCEIEGASDASIRDAQPNDLARIFDAADIRAVFATGTKAGELYRKLIEPTLGVPCTTLPSTSPANAKMKLADLVGAYGKALLPLLGETEKHVLPVADVVKLEKEIAKSGTSLSTLMERAGRALAKVAFDEAQAAASQHGPHHATRRQACLL
;
A
#
# COMPACT_ATOMS: atom_id res chain seq x y z
N MET A 1 -16.08 -15.49 -25.37
CA MET A 1 -14.61 -15.56 -25.55
C MET A 1 -14.17 -16.86 -24.93
N ASP A 2 -13.30 -17.58 -25.60
CA ASP A 2 -12.81 -18.86 -25.07
C ASP A 2 -11.87 -18.61 -23.89
N ALA A 3 -11.90 -19.50 -22.90
CA ALA A 3 -10.98 -19.46 -21.76
C ALA A 3 -9.55 -19.71 -22.26
N THR A 4 -8.60 -18.96 -21.76
CA THR A 4 -7.19 -19.06 -22.13
C THR A 4 -6.37 -19.33 -20.88
N THR A 5 -5.44 -20.26 -20.94
CA THR A 5 -4.46 -20.47 -19.87
C THR A 5 -3.48 -19.30 -19.85
N VAL A 6 -3.35 -18.66 -18.70
CA VAL A 6 -2.44 -17.54 -18.49
C VAL A 6 -1.45 -17.91 -17.39
N THR A 7 -0.16 -17.70 -17.66
CA THR A 7 0.94 -17.85 -16.71
C THR A 7 1.42 -16.47 -16.25
N HIS A 8 1.75 -16.36 -14.98
CA HIS A 8 2.25 -15.14 -14.37
C HIS A 8 3.76 -15.01 -14.57
N GLU A 9 4.18 -14.08 -15.44
CA GLU A 9 5.61 -13.89 -15.77
C GLU A 9 6.26 -12.71 -15.03
N ILE A 10 5.44 -11.82 -14.43
CA ILE A 10 5.93 -10.62 -13.74
C ILE A 10 6.50 -11.02 -12.39
N GLN A 11 7.78 -10.69 -12.17
CA GLN A 11 8.46 -11.01 -10.91
C GLN A 11 7.93 -10.16 -9.76
N PRO A 12 7.87 -10.70 -8.52
CA PRO A 12 7.46 -9.93 -7.35
C PRO A 12 8.41 -8.75 -7.10
N VAL A 13 7.87 -7.69 -6.54
CA VAL A 13 8.64 -6.54 -6.05
C VAL A 13 8.72 -6.66 -4.53
N PHE A 14 9.92 -6.82 -3.99
CA PHE A 14 10.19 -6.82 -2.55
C PHE A 14 11.69 -6.64 -2.28
N ASP A 15 12.04 -6.30 -1.06
CA ASP A 15 13.39 -6.36 -0.50
C ASP A 15 13.32 -6.81 0.98
N SER A 16 14.47 -6.94 1.64
CA SER A 16 14.54 -7.37 3.05
C SER A 16 13.87 -6.39 4.04
N ARG A 17 13.57 -5.18 3.61
CA ARG A 17 12.89 -4.14 4.42
C ARG A 17 11.39 -4.16 4.23
N SER A 18 10.84 -4.95 3.32
CA SER A 18 9.39 -5.05 3.09
C SER A 18 8.69 -5.51 4.37
N ARG A 19 7.57 -4.84 4.70
CA ARG A 19 6.77 -5.09 5.91
C ARG A 19 5.33 -5.48 5.60
N VAL A 20 4.84 -5.08 4.45
CA VAL A 20 3.47 -5.32 4.00
C VAL A 20 3.51 -5.97 2.63
N LEU A 21 2.73 -7.03 2.44
CA LEU A 21 2.54 -7.66 1.14
C LEU A 21 1.17 -7.33 0.57
N LEU A 22 1.15 -6.67 -0.59
CA LEU A 22 -0.06 -6.45 -1.38
C LEU A 22 -0.15 -7.50 -2.49
N LEU A 23 -1.32 -8.12 -2.62
CA LEU A 23 -1.56 -9.17 -3.60
C LEU A 23 -2.76 -8.81 -4.49
N GLY A 24 -2.53 -8.76 -5.80
CA GLY A 24 -3.60 -8.82 -6.79
C GLY A 24 -4.07 -10.26 -7.01
N THR A 25 -4.96 -10.48 -7.98
CA THR A 25 -5.42 -11.81 -8.36
C THR A 25 -4.46 -12.44 -9.37
N MET A 26 -4.35 -11.81 -10.52
CA MET A 26 -3.57 -12.20 -11.70
C MET A 26 -3.32 -10.95 -12.55
N PRO A 27 -2.18 -10.80 -13.25
CA PRO A 27 -1.94 -9.65 -14.10
C PRO A 27 -2.98 -9.53 -15.21
N SER A 28 -3.59 -8.35 -15.33
CA SER A 28 -4.50 -8.06 -16.45
C SER A 28 -3.77 -8.11 -17.80
N PRO A 29 -4.47 -8.22 -18.96
CA PRO A 29 -3.83 -8.15 -20.27
C PRO A 29 -2.92 -6.91 -20.41
N ALA A 30 -3.38 -5.73 -19.99
CA ALA A 30 -2.56 -4.51 -20.03
C ALA A 30 -1.33 -4.57 -19.11
N SER A 31 -1.42 -5.25 -17.97
CA SER A 31 -0.28 -5.46 -17.06
C SER A 31 0.76 -6.41 -17.68
N ARG A 32 0.31 -7.46 -18.35
CA ARG A 32 1.20 -8.40 -19.07
C ARG A 32 1.91 -7.73 -20.24
N GLU A 33 1.19 -6.92 -21.02
CA GLU A 33 1.74 -6.15 -22.13
C GLU A 33 2.82 -5.16 -21.67
N GLN A 34 2.58 -4.48 -20.53
CA GLN A 34 3.53 -3.52 -19.96
C GLN A 34 4.66 -4.19 -19.15
N GLY A 35 4.53 -5.48 -18.83
CA GLY A 35 5.48 -6.20 -17.98
C GLY A 35 5.48 -5.74 -16.52
N PHE A 36 4.41 -5.06 -16.05
CA PHE A 36 4.32 -4.57 -14.68
C PHE A 36 2.88 -4.46 -14.16
N TYR A 37 2.73 -4.46 -12.82
CA TYR A 37 1.46 -4.50 -12.12
C TYR A 37 0.59 -3.27 -12.34
N TYR A 38 -0.73 -3.49 -12.35
CA TYR A 38 -1.76 -2.45 -12.46
C TYR A 38 -1.54 -1.54 -13.68
N GLY A 39 -1.19 -2.14 -14.83
CA GLY A 39 -0.86 -1.43 -16.07
C GLY A 39 -2.04 -0.80 -16.79
N HIS A 40 -3.30 -1.15 -16.47
CA HIS A 40 -4.45 -0.55 -17.12
C HIS A 40 -4.55 0.95 -16.79
N PRO A 41 -4.66 1.86 -17.80
CA PRO A 41 -4.58 3.32 -17.58
C PRO A 41 -5.60 3.87 -16.58
N GLN A 42 -6.77 3.25 -16.49
CA GLN A 42 -7.83 3.63 -15.56
C GLN A 42 -7.72 2.94 -14.20
N ASN A 43 -6.73 2.06 -13.97
CA ASN A 43 -6.53 1.47 -12.66
C ASN A 43 -6.04 2.54 -11.69
N ARG A 44 -6.61 2.55 -10.49
CA ARG A 44 -6.38 3.59 -9.49
C ARG A 44 -5.28 3.25 -8.49
N PHE A 45 -4.66 2.06 -8.56
CA PHE A 45 -3.71 1.57 -7.57
C PHE A 45 -2.55 2.55 -7.31
N TRP A 46 -1.85 2.96 -8.37
CA TRP A 46 -0.73 3.88 -8.25
C TRP A 46 -1.14 5.26 -7.74
N ARG A 47 -2.31 5.75 -8.15
CA ARG A 47 -2.88 7.01 -7.67
C ARG A 47 -3.30 6.94 -6.20
N VAL A 48 -3.78 5.76 -5.74
CA VAL A 48 -4.12 5.53 -4.33
C VAL A 48 -2.86 5.56 -3.47
N LEU A 49 -1.79 4.83 -3.85
CA LEU A 49 -0.54 4.84 -3.09
C LEU A 49 0.10 6.23 -3.09
N ALA A 50 0.15 6.91 -4.23
CA ALA A 50 0.67 8.27 -4.33
C ALA A 50 -0.06 9.25 -3.38
N ALA A 51 -1.39 9.16 -3.30
CA ALA A 51 -2.19 9.99 -2.41
C ALA A 51 -2.00 9.65 -0.92
N ILE A 52 -1.77 8.37 -0.58
CA ILE A 52 -1.51 7.96 0.81
C ILE A 52 -0.16 8.51 1.29
N PHE A 53 0.86 8.49 0.43
CA PHE A 53 2.21 8.93 0.77
C PHE A 53 2.49 10.41 0.45
N ASP A 54 1.48 11.15 -0.04
CA ASP A 54 1.60 12.55 -0.44
C ASP A 54 2.73 12.78 -1.48
N GLU A 55 2.79 11.89 -2.47
CA GLU A 55 3.80 11.89 -3.53
C GLU A 55 3.16 11.98 -4.92
N PRO A 56 3.89 12.41 -5.95
CA PRO A 56 3.45 12.30 -7.34
C PRO A 56 3.18 10.85 -7.74
N ALA A 57 2.13 10.63 -8.54
CA ALA A 57 1.86 9.29 -9.06
C ALA A 57 2.99 8.84 -9.99
N PRO A 58 3.56 7.62 -9.77
CA PRO A 58 4.68 7.12 -10.54
C PRO A 58 4.26 6.82 -11.99
N ARG A 59 5.14 7.13 -12.94
CA ARG A 59 4.89 7.01 -14.39
C ARG A 59 5.67 5.87 -15.02
N THR A 60 6.91 5.65 -14.60
CA THR A 60 7.75 4.56 -15.12
C THR A 60 7.72 3.33 -14.22
N ILE A 61 8.20 2.20 -14.71
CA ILE A 61 8.30 0.95 -13.93
C ILE A 61 9.29 1.14 -12.78
N GLU A 62 10.37 1.86 -13.02
CA GLU A 62 11.39 2.19 -12.01
C GLU A 62 10.78 3.02 -10.88
N GLU A 63 10.07 4.10 -11.21
CA GLU A 63 9.38 4.94 -10.21
C GLU A 63 8.37 4.14 -9.38
N LYS A 64 7.62 3.22 -10.02
CA LYS A 64 6.67 2.34 -9.35
C LYS A 64 7.36 1.38 -8.38
N ARG A 65 8.47 0.77 -8.82
CA ARG A 65 9.28 -0.12 -7.98
C ARG A 65 9.89 0.65 -6.81
N ASP A 66 10.46 1.82 -7.06
CA ASP A 66 11.09 2.65 -6.04
C ASP A 66 10.09 3.14 -4.99
N MET A 67 8.87 3.52 -5.41
CA MET A 67 7.79 3.87 -4.48
C MET A 67 7.47 2.71 -3.54
N LEU A 68 7.27 1.49 -4.06
CA LEU A 68 6.96 0.32 -3.24
C LEU A 68 8.07 0.03 -2.22
N LEU A 69 9.33 -0.05 -2.66
CA LEU A 69 10.46 -0.40 -1.81
C LEU A 69 10.77 0.68 -0.77
N ARG A 70 10.66 1.96 -1.14
CA ARG A 70 10.84 3.10 -0.25
C ARG A 70 9.81 3.11 0.88
N HIS A 71 8.59 2.64 0.59
CA HIS A 71 7.51 2.52 1.57
C HIS A 71 7.36 1.10 2.15
N HIS A 72 8.39 0.26 2.03
CA HIS A 72 8.41 -1.09 2.62
C HIS A 72 7.25 -2.00 2.19
N ILE A 73 6.78 -1.83 0.96
CA ILE A 73 5.68 -2.61 0.38
C ILE A 73 6.24 -3.66 -0.58
N ALA A 74 5.92 -4.92 -0.29
CA ALA A 74 6.05 -6.00 -1.27
C ALA A 74 4.78 -6.07 -2.13
N LEU A 75 4.94 -6.39 -3.41
CA LEU A 75 3.83 -6.50 -4.36
C LEU A 75 3.97 -7.75 -5.21
N TRP A 76 2.89 -8.53 -5.30
CA TRP A 76 2.74 -9.66 -6.21
C TRP A 76 1.26 -9.92 -6.52
N ASP A 77 0.97 -11.11 -7.07
CA ASP A 77 -0.38 -11.63 -7.26
C ASP A 77 -0.53 -13.00 -6.59
N VAL A 78 -1.76 -13.39 -6.30
CA VAL A 78 -2.07 -14.69 -5.68
C VAL A 78 -1.75 -15.85 -6.61
N LEU A 79 -2.02 -15.71 -7.91
CA LEU A 79 -1.94 -16.81 -8.86
C LEU A 79 -0.66 -16.81 -9.70
N ALA A 80 -0.04 -17.99 -9.83
CA ALA A 80 1.02 -18.28 -10.77
C ALA A 80 0.47 -18.61 -12.16
N SER A 81 -0.69 -19.30 -12.22
CA SER A 81 -1.39 -19.57 -13.48
C SER A 81 -2.87 -19.83 -13.24
N CYS A 82 -3.66 -19.61 -14.26
CA CYS A 82 -5.08 -19.95 -14.26
C CYS A 82 -5.64 -20.00 -15.68
N GLU A 83 -6.83 -20.59 -15.84
CA GLU A 83 -7.67 -20.36 -16.99
C GLU A 83 -8.57 -19.16 -16.75
N ILE A 84 -8.64 -18.21 -17.69
CA ILE A 84 -9.41 -16.97 -17.54
C ILE A 84 -9.96 -16.51 -18.89
N GLU A 85 -11.14 -15.90 -18.89
CA GLU A 85 -11.74 -15.25 -20.05
C GLU A 85 -11.45 -13.73 -20.00
N GLY A 86 -10.56 -13.26 -20.87
CA GLY A 86 -10.17 -11.85 -20.93
C GLY A 86 -9.55 -11.31 -19.64
N ALA A 87 -10.24 -10.41 -18.94
CA ALA A 87 -9.82 -9.82 -17.66
C ALA A 87 -10.85 -10.07 -16.55
N SER A 88 -11.73 -11.07 -16.71
CA SER A 88 -12.82 -11.35 -15.78
C SER A 88 -12.38 -12.28 -14.67
N ASP A 89 -12.09 -11.74 -13.49
CA ASP A 89 -11.76 -12.51 -12.29
C ASP A 89 -12.82 -13.57 -11.93
N ALA A 90 -14.08 -13.36 -12.34
CA ALA A 90 -15.19 -14.30 -12.12
C ALA A 90 -15.07 -15.58 -12.96
N SER A 91 -14.35 -15.53 -14.10
CA SER A 91 -14.15 -16.68 -14.98
C SER A 91 -12.95 -17.55 -14.62
N ILE A 92 -12.19 -17.20 -13.58
CA ILE A 92 -10.98 -17.93 -13.17
C ILE A 92 -11.29 -19.38 -12.82
N ARG A 93 -10.59 -20.32 -13.47
CA ARG A 93 -10.58 -21.77 -13.24
C ARG A 93 -9.15 -22.28 -13.18
N ASP A 94 -8.97 -23.50 -12.70
CA ASP A 94 -7.66 -24.20 -12.62
C ASP A 94 -6.55 -23.32 -12.04
N ALA A 95 -6.91 -22.59 -10.97
CA ALA A 95 -6.06 -21.62 -10.33
C ALA A 95 -4.91 -22.27 -9.57
N GLN A 96 -3.67 -21.98 -9.95
CA GLN A 96 -2.45 -22.39 -9.26
C GLN A 96 -1.87 -21.19 -8.52
N PRO A 97 -1.58 -21.30 -7.21
CA PRO A 97 -1.03 -20.18 -6.45
C PRO A 97 0.45 -19.95 -6.74
N ASN A 98 0.88 -18.70 -6.55
CA ASN A 98 2.30 -18.36 -6.44
C ASN A 98 2.89 -18.89 -5.14
N ASP A 99 4.18 -19.23 -5.17
CA ASP A 99 4.95 -19.57 -3.96
C ASP A 99 5.39 -18.27 -3.26
N LEU A 100 4.63 -17.88 -2.24
CA LEU A 100 4.92 -16.69 -1.45
C LEU A 100 6.04 -16.90 -0.41
N ALA A 101 6.46 -18.13 -0.11
CA ALA A 101 7.48 -18.44 0.88
C ALA A 101 8.77 -17.64 0.62
N ARG A 102 9.15 -17.50 -0.66
CA ARG A 102 10.31 -16.69 -1.07
C ARG A 102 10.30 -15.23 -0.61
N ILE A 103 9.12 -14.63 -0.40
CA ILE A 103 9.00 -13.26 0.12
C ILE A 103 9.12 -13.28 1.64
N PHE A 104 8.48 -14.23 2.31
CA PHE A 104 8.52 -14.36 3.76
C PHE A 104 9.90 -14.77 4.28
N ASP A 105 10.65 -15.57 3.50
CA ASP A 105 12.02 -15.94 3.83
C ASP A 105 13.00 -14.76 3.71
N ALA A 106 12.68 -13.78 2.87
CA ALA A 106 13.55 -12.63 2.59
C ALA A 106 13.20 -11.38 3.40
N ALA A 107 11.97 -11.25 3.93
CA ALA A 107 11.45 -10.05 4.56
C ALA A 107 10.51 -10.36 5.73
N ASP A 108 10.54 -9.50 6.75
CA ASP A 108 9.63 -9.56 7.92
C ASP A 108 8.26 -8.99 7.55
N ILE A 109 7.46 -9.77 6.80
CA ILE A 109 6.11 -9.37 6.38
C ILE A 109 5.16 -9.46 7.58
N ARG A 110 4.68 -8.31 8.03
CA ARG A 110 3.80 -8.16 9.20
C ARG A 110 2.32 -8.27 8.87
N ALA A 111 1.95 -8.01 7.61
CA ALA A 111 0.57 -8.14 7.15
C ALA A 111 0.48 -8.41 5.66
N VAL A 112 -0.57 -9.18 5.28
CA VAL A 112 -0.92 -9.48 3.90
C VAL A 112 -2.27 -8.85 3.57
N PHE A 113 -2.33 -8.16 2.44
CA PHE A 113 -3.56 -7.56 1.93
C PHE A 113 -3.84 -8.03 0.50
N ALA A 114 -5.05 -8.49 0.28
CA ALA A 114 -5.54 -8.84 -1.05
C ALA A 114 -6.35 -7.67 -1.65
N THR A 115 -6.01 -7.25 -2.85
CA THR A 115 -6.63 -6.11 -3.53
C THR A 115 -7.85 -6.54 -4.35
N GLY A 116 -8.97 -6.71 -3.68
CA GLY A 116 -10.23 -7.15 -4.23
C GLY A 116 -10.71 -8.48 -3.65
N THR A 117 -12.02 -8.71 -3.74
CA THR A 117 -12.69 -9.88 -3.14
C THR A 117 -12.13 -11.19 -3.68
N LYS A 118 -11.95 -11.28 -5.01
CA LYS A 118 -11.46 -12.52 -5.65
C LYS A 118 -10.05 -12.89 -5.22
N ALA A 119 -9.13 -11.92 -5.13
CA ALA A 119 -7.79 -12.14 -4.61
C ALA A 119 -7.83 -12.67 -3.18
N GLY A 120 -8.66 -12.07 -2.31
CA GLY A 120 -8.83 -12.52 -0.93
C GLY A 120 -9.42 -13.93 -0.79
N GLU A 121 -10.40 -14.28 -1.62
CA GLU A 121 -11.00 -15.62 -1.66
C GLU A 121 -9.98 -16.68 -2.08
N LEU A 122 -9.24 -16.41 -3.15
CA LEU A 122 -8.21 -17.32 -3.68
C LEU A 122 -7.05 -17.46 -2.70
N TYR A 123 -6.60 -16.39 -2.08
CA TYR A 123 -5.57 -16.45 -1.05
C TYR A 123 -5.98 -17.36 0.11
N ARG A 124 -7.17 -17.12 0.69
CA ARG A 124 -7.70 -17.93 1.79
C ARG A 124 -7.88 -19.41 1.43
N LYS A 125 -8.23 -19.67 0.19
CA LYS A 125 -8.43 -21.06 -0.29
C LYS A 125 -7.12 -21.78 -0.59
N LEU A 126 -6.15 -21.11 -1.22
CA LEU A 126 -5.01 -21.79 -1.85
C LEU A 126 -3.69 -21.58 -1.09
N ILE A 127 -3.52 -20.48 -0.36
CA ILE A 127 -2.25 -20.07 0.24
C ILE A 127 -2.32 -20.09 1.76
N GLU A 128 -3.32 -19.49 2.36
CA GLU A 128 -3.44 -19.35 3.81
C GLU A 128 -3.36 -20.71 4.56
N PRO A 129 -3.97 -21.82 4.08
CA PRO A 129 -3.87 -23.11 4.78
C PRO A 129 -2.44 -23.65 4.90
N THR A 130 -1.56 -23.31 3.96
CA THR A 130 -0.16 -23.77 3.95
C THR A 130 0.76 -22.75 4.62
N LEU A 131 0.56 -21.46 4.35
CA LEU A 131 1.39 -20.39 4.86
C LEU A 131 1.08 -20.03 6.33
N GLY A 132 -0.18 -20.24 6.77
CA GLY A 132 -0.62 -19.94 8.13
C GLY A 132 -0.79 -18.44 8.44
N VAL A 133 -0.67 -17.56 7.44
CA VAL A 133 -0.76 -16.09 7.60
C VAL A 133 -2.10 -15.60 7.07
N PRO A 134 -2.94 -14.96 7.89
CA PRO A 134 -4.23 -14.43 7.43
C PRO A 134 -4.06 -13.22 6.52
N CYS A 135 -5.02 -13.02 5.60
CA CYS A 135 -5.04 -11.83 4.76
C CYS A 135 -6.28 -10.98 4.98
N THR A 136 -6.09 -9.65 4.93
CA THR A 136 -7.17 -8.67 4.92
C THR A 136 -7.50 -8.28 3.48
N THR A 137 -8.80 -8.29 3.13
CA THR A 137 -9.24 -7.89 1.80
C THR A 137 -9.47 -6.39 1.73
N LEU A 138 -8.75 -5.70 0.86
CA LEU A 138 -8.95 -4.30 0.51
C LEU A 138 -9.86 -4.16 -0.72
N PRO A 139 -10.56 -3.03 -0.89
CA PRO A 139 -11.37 -2.79 -2.07
C PRO A 139 -10.53 -2.83 -3.35
N SER A 140 -11.08 -3.38 -4.43
CA SER A 140 -10.40 -3.40 -5.73
C SER A 140 -10.21 -1.99 -6.28
N THR A 141 -9.00 -1.71 -6.77
CA THR A 141 -8.64 -0.45 -7.46
C THR A 141 -8.99 -0.48 -8.96
N SER A 142 -9.46 -1.61 -9.46
CA SER A 142 -9.90 -1.78 -10.84
C SER A 142 -10.99 -0.77 -11.24
N PRO A 143 -11.01 -0.28 -12.49
CA PRO A 143 -12.12 0.54 -12.99
C PRO A 143 -13.47 -0.19 -12.92
N ALA A 144 -13.50 -1.53 -12.94
CA ALA A 144 -14.72 -2.31 -12.76
C ALA A 144 -15.40 -2.06 -11.39
N ASN A 145 -14.66 -1.64 -10.37
CA ASN A 145 -15.22 -1.19 -9.09
C ASN A 145 -15.68 0.28 -9.18
N ALA A 146 -16.71 0.55 -9.98
CA ALA A 146 -17.22 1.90 -10.21
C ALA A 146 -17.92 2.51 -8.97
N LYS A 147 -18.31 1.70 -7.99
CA LYS A 147 -19.01 2.14 -6.77
C LYS A 147 -18.12 2.98 -5.84
N MET A 148 -16.81 2.73 -5.83
CA MET A 148 -15.89 3.45 -4.96
C MET A 148 -15.15 4.55 -5.72
N LYS A 149 -15.15 5.75 -5.16
CA LYS A 149 -14.37 6.89 -5.66
C LYS A 149 -12.91 6.75 -5.23
N LEU A 150 -12.03 7.56 -5.82
CA LEU A 150 -10.60 7.56 -5.45
C LEU A 150 -10.41 7.86 -3.96
N ALA A 151 -11.13 8.84 -3.41
CA ALA A 151 -11.03 9.21 -2.00
C ALA A 151 -11.41 8.06 -1.05
N ASP A 152 -12.43 7.26 -1.40
CA ASP A 152 -12.84 6.10 -0.61
C ASP A 152 -11.74 5.03 -0.57
N LEU A 153 -11.09 4.81 -1.72
CA LEU A 153 -9.96 3.88 -1.82
C LEU A 153 -8.76 4.39 -1.02
N VAL A 154 -8.42 5.67 -1.13
CA VAL A 154 -7.33 6.30 -0.35
C VAL A 154 -7.60 6.15 1.14
N GLY A 155 -8.81 6.41 1.61
CA GLY A 155 -9.19 6.21 3.01
C GLY A 155 -9.06 4.76 3.47
N ALA A 156 -9.55 3.80 2.67
CA ALA A 156 -9.49 2.37 3.01
C ALA A 156 -8.05 1.84 3.05
N TYR A 157 -7.24 2.17 2.05
CA TYR A 157 -5.84 1.75 1.98
C TYR A 157 -4.98 2.46 3.03
N GLY A 158 -5.16 3.78 3.22
CA GLY A 158 -4.44 4.55 4.23
C GLY A 158 -4.67 4.01 5.64
N LYS A 159 -5.93 3.74 6.00
CA LYS A 159 -6.27 3.12 7.30
C LYS A 159 -5.59 1.76 7.51
N ALA A 160 -5.44 0.96 6.45
CA ALA A 160 -4.86 -0.37 6.54
C ALA A 160 -3.33 -0.35 6.54
N LEU A 161 -2.71 0.50 5.72
CA LEU A 161 -1.28 0.46 5.46
C LEU A 161 -0.46 1.36 6.39
N LEU A 162 -0.91 2.61 6.65
CA LEU A 162 -0.11 3.59 7.38
C LEU A 162 0.30 3.15 8.78
N PRO A 163 -0.55 2.46 9.58
CA PRO A 163 -0.14 1.99 10.91
C PRO A 163 1.00 0.98 10.88
N LEU A 164 1.14 0.23 9.78
CA LEU A 164 2.16 -0.81 9.62
C LEU A 164 3.45 -0.27 8.96
N LEU A 165 3.33 0.80 8.21
CA LEU A 165 4.42 1.42 7.45
C LEU A 165 5.00 2.65 8.16
N GLY A 166 4.27 3.24 9.11
CA GLY A 166 4.65 4.44 9.85
C GLY A 166 5.70 4.22 10.95
N GLU A 167 6.07 2.98 11.25
CA GLU A 167 7.26 2.65 12.03
C GLU A 167 8.51 2.62 11.12
N THR A 168 8.76 3.68 10.39
CA THR A 168 10.14 4.00 10.01
C THR A 168 10.88 4.11 11.35
N GLU A 169 11.88 3.25 11.56
CA GLU A 169 12.87 3.47 12.61
C GLU A 169 13.19 4.96 12.54
N LYS A 170 12.97 5.67 13.65
CA LYS A 170 13.48 7.03 13.81
C LYS A 170 14.98 6.88 13.66
N HIS A 171 15.49 6.94 12.44
CA HIS A 171 16.91 7.12 12.22
C HIS A 171 17.24 8.49 12.80
N VAL A 172 17.54 8.49 14.08
CA VAL A 172 18.24 9.61 14.72
C VAL A 172 19.63 9.57 14.13
N LEU A 173 19.81 10.25 13.00
CA LEU A 173 21.13 10.42 12.41
C LEU A 173 21.98 11.21 13.44
N PRO A 174 23.19 10.78 13.74
CA PRO A 174 24.15 11.59 14.50
C PRO A 174 24.23 12.98 13.87
N VAL A 175 24.33 14.02 14.66
CA VAL A 175 24.39 15.41 14.17
C VAL A 175 25.49 15.59 13.09
N ALA A 176 26.60 14.86 13.21
CA ALA A 176 27.67 14.86 12.22
C ALA A 176 27.22 14.35 10.83
N ASP A 177 26.37 13.35 10.77
CA ASP A 177 25.84 12.78 9.52
C ASP A 177 24.78 13.69 8.91
N VAL A 178 23.97 14.36 9.73
CA VAL A 178 23.01 15.40 9.26
C VAL A 178 23.78 16.54 8.60
N VAL A 179 24.83 17.06 9.24
CA VAL A 179 25.67 18.14 8.69
C VAL A 179 26.37 17.73 7.39
N LYS A 180 26.77 16.46 7.27
CA LYS A 180 27.37 15.93 6.05
C LYS A 180 26.35 15.85 4.93
N LEU A 181 25.16 15.36 5.20
CA LEU A 181 24.05 15.26 4.26
C LEU A 181 23.60 16.65 3.77
N GLU A 182 23.49 17.62 4.68
CA GLU A 182 23.18 19.01 4.33
C GLU A 182 24.19 19.62 3.37
N LYS A 183 25.50 19.37 3.58
CA LYS A 183 26.58 19.83 2.69
C LYS A 183 26.51 19.16 1.30
N GLU A 184 26.16 17.88 1.22
CA GLU A 184 26.00 17.17 -0.05
C GLU A 184 24.79 17.67 -0.83
N ILE A 185 23.67 17.91 -0.15
CA ILE A 185 22.45 18.46 -0.76
C ILE A 185 22.68 19.91 -1.21
N ALA A 186 23.40 20.73 -0.45
CA ALA A 186 23.78 22.07 -0.86
C ALA A 186 24.65 22.08 -2.13
N LYS A 187 25.52 21.09 -2.30
CA LYS A 187 26.31 20.91 -3.54
C LYS A 187 25.46 20.53 -4.75
N SER A 188 24.31 19.88 -4.55
CA SER A 188 23.37 19.53 -5.63
C SER A 188 22.49 20.70 -6.10
N GLY A 189 22.67 21.91 -5.57
CA GLY A 189 21.96 23.13 -5.97
C GLY A 189 20.67 23.40 -5.19
N THR A 190 20.36 22.60 -4.17
CA THR A 190 19.22 22.87 -3.28
C THR A 190 19.66 23.79 -2.14
N SER A 191 19.03 24.96 -1.98
CA SER A 191 19.43 25.88 -0.91
C SER A 191 19.05 25.34 0.48
N LEU A 192 19.85 25.67 1.50
CA LEU A 192 19.59 25.31 2.88
C LEU A 192 18.22 25.82 3.36
N SER A 193 17.83 27.03 2.90
CA SER A 193 16.50 27.61 3.20
C SER A 193 15.36 26.75 2.66
N THR A 194 15.49 26.20 1.46
CA THR A 194 14.49 25.30 0.86
C THR A 194 14.37 24.01 1.63
N LEU A 195 15.48 23.46 2.14
CA LEU A 195 15.49 22.26 2.98
C LEU A 195 14.82 22.52 4.34
N MET A 196 15.17 23.64 4.97
CA MET A 196 14.56 24.05 6.26
C MET A 196 13.06 24.30 6.14
N GLU A 197 12.60 24.88 5.04
CA GLU A 197 11.19 25.11 4.78
C GLU A 197 10.42 23.80 4.56
N ARG A 198 11.01 22.83 3.83
CA ARG A 198 10.42 21.50 3.66
C ARG A 198 10.37 20.72 4.96
N ALA A 199 11.43 20.75 5.76
CA ALA A 199 11.48 20.12 7.08
C ALA A 199 10.46 20.76 8.05
N GLY A 200 10.36 22.09 8.06
CA GLY A 200 9.38 22.82 8.86
C GLY A 200 7.94 22.48 8.50
N ARG A 201 7.60 22.37 7.21
CA ARG A 201 6.27 21.93 6.75
C ARG A 201 5.97 20.49 7.16
N ALA A 202 6.93 19.58 7.07
CA ALA A 202 6.76 18.19 7.48
C ALA A 202 6.49 18.09 9.00
N LEU A 203 7.26 18.81 9.82
CA LEU A 203 7.07 18.87 11.28
C LEU A 203 5.73 19.50 11.67
N ALA A 204 5.32 20.60 11.02
CA ALA A 204 4.05 21.25 11.26
C ALA A 204 2.86 20.32 10.93
N LYS A 205 2.97 19.53 9.85
CA LYS A 205 1.96 18.53 9.48
C LYS A 205 1.84 17.45 10.54
N VAL A 206 2.95 16.87 11.01
CA VAL A 206 2.95 15.84 12.05
C VAL A 206 2.34 16.37 13.35
N ALA A 207 2.71 17.56 13.79
CA ALA A 207 2.16 18.18 15.00
C ALA A 207 0.64 18.46 14.88
N PHE A 208 0.18 18.86 13.71
CA PHE A 208 -1.24 19.08 13.44
C PHE A 208 -2.03 17.77 13.47
N ASP A 209 -1.51 16.73 12.84
CA ASP A 209 -2.16 15.41 12.78
C ASP A 209 -2.22 14.76 14.17
N GLU A 210 -1.17 14.88 14.98
CA GLU A 210 -1.15 14.43 16.39
C GLU A 210 -2.15 15.22 17.24
N ALA A 211 -2.26 16.53 17.06
CA ALA A 211 -3.23 17.35 17.79
C ALA A 211 -4.68 17.01 17.43
N GLN A 212 -4.97 16.72 16.16
CA GLN A 212 -6.29 16.25 15.71
C GLN A 212 -6.62 14.87 16.28
N ALA A 213 -5.67 13.94 16.28
CA ALA A 213 -5.84 12.60 16.84
C ALA A 213 -6.14 12.68 18.35
N ALA A 214 -5.42 13.52 19.09
CA ALA A 214 -5.66 13.76 20.52
C ALA A 214 -7.04 14.40 20.78
N ALA A 215 -7.46 15.37 19.95
CA ALA A 215 -8.77 16.00 20.08
C ALA A 215 -9.94 15.02 19.79
N SER A 216 -9.72 14.06 18.88
CA SER A 216 -10.72 13.03 18.55
C SER A 216 -10.89 11.97 19.63
N GLN A 217 -9.89 11.78 20.50
CA GLN A 217 -9.95 10.86 21.66
C GLN A 217 -10.66 11.47 22.89
N HIS A 218 -10.82 12.79 22.93
CA HIS A 218 -11.53 13.49 23.99
C HIS A 218 -12.90 13.97 23.49
N GLY A 219 -13.81 13.02 23.17
CA GLY A 219 -15.21 13.29 22.93
C GLY A 219 -15.88 13.95 24.16
N PRO A 220 -16.95 14.76 23.99
CA PRO A 220 -17.55 15.50 25.08
C PRO A 220 -18.10 14.54 26.13
N HIS A 221 -17.53 14.56 27.32
CA HIS A 221 -18.11 13.93 28.51
C HIS A 221 -19.46 14.57 28.74
N HIS A 222 -20.53 13.81 28.62
CA HIS A 222 -21.86 14.15 29.08
C HIS A 222 -21.80 14.64 30.53
N ALA A 223 -21.94 15.96 30.73
CA ALA A 223 -22.22 16.53 32.00
C ALA A 223 -23.65 16.11 32.42
N THR A 224 -23.74 15.13 33.28
CA THR A 224 -24.98 14.72 33.96
C THR A 224 -25.49 15.87 34.81
N ARG A 225 -26.52 16.55 34.38
CA ARG A 225 -27.28 17.54 35.13
C ARG A 225 -27.89 16.83 36.34
N ARG A 226 -27.32 17.02 37.54
CA ARG A 226 -28.04 16.78 38.81
C ARG A 226 -29.01 17.91 39.00
N GLN A 227 -30.29 17.66 38.79
CA GLN A 227 -31.35 18.52 39.29
C GLN A 227 -31.43 18.35 40.81
N ALA A 228 -31.06 19.41 41.50
CA ALA A 228 -31.36 19.52 42.94
C ALA A 228 -32.84 19.94 43.07
N CYS A 229 -33.69 19.06 43.60
CA CYS A 229 -34.98 19.42 44.22
C CYS A 229 -34.66 20.02 45.58
N LEU A 230 -35.01 21.28 45.76
CA LEU A 230 -35.21 21.92 47.06
C LEU A 230 -36.71 21.97 47.31
N LEU A 231 -37.07 21.37 48.40
CA LEU A 231 -38.07 21.87 49.33
C LEU A 231 -37.54 21.73 50.72
#